data_b866a018b6d23751f3afcb2cafde3bce
#
_entry.id   b866a018b6d23751f3afcb2cafde3bce
#
_cell.length_a   1.000
_cell.length_b   1.000
_cell.length_c   1.000
_cell.angle_alpha   90.00
_cell.angle_beta   90.00
_cell.angle_gamma   90.00
#
_symmetry.space_group_name_H-M   'P 1'
#
loop_
_entity.id
_entity.type
_entity.pdbx_description
1 polymer ?
#
loop_
_entity_poly.entity_id
_entity_poly.type
_entity_poly.pdbx_seq_one_letter_code
_entity_poly.pdbx_strand_id
1 'polypeptide(L)'
;MVTCRRRFEPRTTGLTTFDDIREIAHALPGVVDGTSYGTPALKVGGKLIARVHQSMDCMVLRSDLLDREILMQSAPDAFFITDHYRDYPWILVRLAVVEKSALPDLIERAWRLVASKTLIKKHENERRLE
;
A
#
# COMPACT_ATOMS: atom_id res chain seq x y z
N MET A 1 22.64 0.70 -14.55
CA MET A 1 22.89 0.78 -14.85
C MET A 1 22.90 0.84 -15.04
N VAL A 2 22.33 0.87 -14.69
CA VAL A 2 22.25 1.00 -14.75
C VAL A 2 21.96 1.01 -14.66
N THR A 3 21.47 0.91 -14.34
CA THR A 3 21.34 0.97 -14.23
C THR A 3 21.18 1.13 -14.09
N CYS A 4 20.91 1.22 -13.71
CA CYS A 4 20.93 1.47 -13.57
C CYS A 4 20.71 1.78 -13.50
N ARG A 5 20.75 1.86 -13.13
CA ARG A 5 20.69 2.20 -13.02
C ARG A 5 20.32 2.50 -12.94
N ARG A 6 20.20 2.56 -12.63
CA ARG A 6 19.97 2.93 -12.58
C ARG A 6 20.13 3.52 -12.11
N ARG A 7 20.22 3.81 -11.76
CA ARG A 7 20.45 4.39 -11.37
C ARG A 7 20.46 5.30 -11.01
N PHE A 8 20.48 5.69 -10.85
CA PHE A 8 20.41 6.63 -10.52
C PHE A 8 19.93 7.45 -10.38
N GLU A 9 19.59 7.43 -10.04
CA GLU A 9 19.00 8.37 -10.20
C GLU A 9 18.78 8.93 -9.27
N PRO A 10 18.81 9.58 -8.85
CA PRO A 10 18.48 10.22 -8.05
C PRO A 10 17.71 10.53 -7.32
N ARG A 11 17.50 10.50 -6.92
CA ARG A 11 16.88 10.70 -6.66
C ARG A 11 16.05 10.91 -6.22
N THR A 12 16.31 11.36 -5.24
CA THR A 12 14.91 11.54 -5.06
C THR A 12 14.07 10.75 -6.01
N THR A 13 14.52 10.72 -7.17
CA THR A 13 13.81 9.91 -8.12
C THR A 13 13.91 8.48 -7.67
N GLY A 14 12.84 7.80 -7.63
CA GLY A 14 12.81 6.42 -7.25
C GLY A 14 12.37 6.16 -5.82
N LEU A 15 12.46 7.16 -4.95
CA LEU A 15 11.97 6.97 -3.59
C LEU A 15 10.45 7.10 -3.57
N THR A 16 9.80 6.12 -2.97
CA THR A 16 8.35 6.12 -2.81
C THR A 16 7.97 6.92 -1.59
N THR A 17 7.01 7.82 -1.75
CA THR A 17 6.46 8.59 -0.63
C THR A 17 5.03 8.19 -0.40
N PHE A 18 4.47 8.59 0.75
CA PHE A 18 3.07 8.33 1.00
C PHE A 18 2.15 9.09 0.04
N ASP A 19 2.62 10.20 -0.53
CA ASP A 19 1.86 10.90 -1.56
C ASP A 19 1.70 10.02 -2.80
N ASP A 20 2.70 9.25 -3.16
CA ASP A 20 2.59 8.28 -4.26
C ASP A 20 1.52 7.25 -3.96
N ILE A 21 1.48 6.77 -2.73
CA ILE A 21 0.47 5.81 -2.28
C ILE A 21 -0.91 6.43 -2.37
N ARG A 22 -1.03 7.68 -1.95
CA ARG A 22 -2.31 8.40 -1.98
C ARG A 22 -2.84 8.54 -3.41
N GLU A 23 -1.98 8.90 -4.36
CA GLU A 23 -2.38 9.01 -5.76
C GLU A 23 -2.91 7.69 -6.31
N ILE A 24 -2.20 6.62 -6.03
CA ILE A 24 -2.61 5.28 -6.50
C ILE A 24 -3.96 4.90 -5.89
N ALA A 25 -4.10 5.12 -4.59
CA ALA A 25 -5.31 4.73 -3.86
C ALA A 25 -6.53 5.53 -4.31
N HIS A 26 -6.36 6.81 -4.64
CA HIS A 26 -7.49 7.63 -5.06
C HIS A 26 -8.02 7.27 -6.45
N ALA A 27 -7.31 6.43 -7.19
CA ALA A 27 -7.85 5.85 -8.42
C ALA A 27 -8.91 4.78 -8.12
N LEU A 28 -9.00 4.32 -6.88
CA LEU A 28 -9.98 3.30 -6.47
C LEU A 28 -11.22 3.98 -5.87
N PRO A 29 -12.43 3.43 -6.15
CA PRO A 29 -13.66 4.07 -5.67
C PRO A 29 -13.74 4.08 -4.14
N GLY A 30 -14.23 5.19 -3.60
CA GLY A 30 -14.55 5.30 -2.17
C GLY A 30 -13.38 5.58 -1.26
N VAL A 31 -12.16 5.71 -1.80
CA VAL A 31 -11.00 6.03 -0.97
C VAL A 31 -11.03 7.49 -0.56
N VAL A 32 -10.84 7.73 0.74
CA VAL A 32 -10.79 9.08 1.29
C VAL A 32 -9.56 9.24 2.18
N ASP A 33 -9.06 10.47 2.23
CA ASP A 33 -7.96 10.82 3.13
C ASP A 33 -8.49 10.95 4.55
N GLY A 34 -7.63 10.63 5.51
CA GLY A 34 -7.95 10.80 6.93
C GLY A 34 -6.68 10.74 7.74
N THR A 35 -6.86 10.50 9.03
CA THR A 35 -5.73 10.31 9.95
C THR A 35 -6.00 9.09 10.80
N SER A 36 -4.90 8.51 11.30
CA SER A 36 -4.97 7.38 12.22
C SER A 36 -3.73 7.46 13.10
N TYR A 37 -3.94 7.50 14.41
CA TYR A 37 -2.85 7.66 15.38
C TYR A 37 -1.99 8.90 15.08
N GLY A 38 -2.63 9.97 14.58
CA GLY A 38 -1.94 11.22 14.29
C GLY A 38 -1.14 11.20 12.99
N THR A 39 -1.21 10.16 12.18
CA THR A 39 -0.48 10.08 10.91
C THR A 39 -1.45 10.07 9.73
N PRO A 40 -1.00 10.51 8.53
CA PRO A 40 -1.84 10.43 7.34
C PRO A 40 -2.30 9.01 7.07
N ALA A 41 -3.55 8.87 6.65
CA ALA A 41 -4.18 7.58 6.45
C ALA A 41 -5.13 7.62 5.25
N LEU A 42 -5.44 6.43 4.75
CA LEU A 42 -6.41 6.25 3.66
C LEU A 42 -7.46 5.26 4.14
N LYS A 43 -8.72 5.59 3.90
CA LYS A 43 -9.86 4.81 4.40
C LYS A 43 -10.89 4.58 3.32
N VAL A 44 -11.65 3.50 3.47
CA VAL A 44 -12.80 3.18 2.63
C VAL A 44 -13.93 2.77 3.55
N GLY A 45 -15.06 3.49 3.49
CA GLY A 45 -16.20 3.18 4.34
C GLY A 45 -15.87 3.24 5.83
N GLY A 46 -14.97 4.13 6.20
CA GLY A 46 -14.53 4.28 7.59
C GLY A 46 -13.48 3.26 8.02
N LYS A 47 -13.10 2.34 7.16
CA LYS A 47 -12.11 1.31 7.49
C LYS A 47 -10.74 1.68 6.92
N LEU A 48 -9.71 1.50 7.75
CA LEU A 48 -8.34 1.84 7.38
C LEU A 48 -7.79 0.84 6.37
N ILE A 49 -7.19 1.33 5.29
CA ILE A 49 -6.47 0.48 4.35
C ILE A 49 -4.96 0.71 4.40
N ALA A 50 -4.52 1.93 4.69
CA ALA A 50 -3.10 2.25 4.79
C ALA A 50 -2.90 3.48 5.66
N ARG A 51 -1.75 3.55 6.33
CA ARG A 51 -1.35 4.75 7.06
C ARG A 51 0.15 4.83 7.15
N VAL A 52 0.65 6.04 7.39
CA VAL A 52 2.08 6.23 7.66
C VAL A 52 2.37 5.68 9.06
N HIS A 53 3.45 4.92 9.19
CA HIS A 53 3.88 4.44 10.51
C HIS A 53 4.58 5.58 11.26
N GLN A 54 4.62 5.50 12.59
CA GLN A 54 5.23 6.54 13.42
C GLN A 54 6.68 6.81 13.06
N SER A 55 7.39 5.80 12.55
CA SER A 55 8.78 5.98 12.12
C SER A 55 8.90 6.79 10.83
N MET A 56 7.79 6.98 10.12
CA MET A 56 7.70 7.78 8.89
C MET A 56 8.41 7.18 7.67
N ASP A 57 9.15 6.09 7.83
CA ASP A 57 9.82 5.42 6.72
C ASP A 57 9.08 4.17 6.26
N CYS A 58 7.99 3.83 6.92
CA CYS A 58 7.19 2.66 6.62
C CYS A 58 5.73 3.02 6.49
N MET A 59 5.01 2.22 5.71
CA MET A 59 3.57 2.27 5.61
C MET A 59 3.00 1.04 6.29
N VAL A 60 1.91 1.21 7.05
CA VAL A 60 1.12 0.10 7.56
C VAL A 60 0.03 -0.15 6.52
N LEU A 61 -0.01 -1.32 5.94
CA LEU A 61 -0.94 -1.65 4.86
C LEU A 61 -1.79 -2.84 5.28
N ARG A 62 -3.09 -2.76 5.01
CA ARG A 62 -3.97 -3.90 5.29
C ARG A 62 -3.62 -5.05 4.36
N SER A 63 -3.57 -6.25 4.92
CA SER A 63 -3.23 -7.45 4.15
C SER A 63 -3.86 -8.66 4.84
N ASP A 64 -4.35 -9.63 4.08
CA ASP A 64 -4.73 -10.88 4.74
C ASP A 64 -3.46 -11.63 5.15
N LEU A 65 -3.62 -12.62 6.01
CA LEU A 65 -2.47 -13.28 6.61
C LEU A 65 -1.70 -14.14 5.61
N LEU A 66 -2.38 -14.71 4.64
CA LEU A 66 -1.72 -15.52 3.61
C LEU A 66 -0.89 -14.67 2.67
N ASP A 67 -1.47 -13.59 2.15
CA ASP A 67 -0.74 -12.67 1.28
C ASP A 67 0.45 -12.07 2.02
N ARG A 68 0.27 -11.73 3.29
CA ARG A 68 1.35 -11.20 4.11
C ARG A 68 2.53 -12.17 4.17
N GLU A 69 2.25 -13.45 4.39
CA GLU A 69 3.30 -14.46 4.47
C GLU A 69 4.06 -14.55 3.15
N ILE A 70 3.33 -14.56 2.04
CA ILE A 70 3.93 -14.64 0.71
C ILE A 70 4.84 -13.43 0.45
N LEU A 71 4.37 -12.24 0.77
CA LEU A 71 5.14 -11.02 0.58
C LEU A 71 6.41 -11.01 1.42
N MET A 72 6.31 -11.43 2.68
CA MET A 72 7.46 -11.44 3.58
C MET A 72 8.51 -12.46 3.13
N GLN A 73 8.08 -13.56 2.54
CA GLN A 73 9.01 -14.54 2.00
C GLN A 73 9.63 -14.09 0.69
N SER A 74 8.85 -13.39 -0.14
CA SER A 74 9.30 -12.96 -1.46
C SER A 74 10.27 -11.79 -1.41
N ALA A 75 10.03 -10.84 -0.50
CA ALA A 75 10.83 -9.62 -0.43
C ALA A 75 10.95 -9.15 1.03
N PRO A 76 11.73 -9.87 1.84
CA PRO A 76 11.83 -9.55 3.28
C PRO A 76 12.46 -8.19 3.55
N ASP A 77 13.17 -7.61 2.58
CA ASP A 77 13.72 -6.28 2.74
C ASP A 77 12.64 -5.20 2.67
N ALA A 78 11.56 -5.46 1.95
CA ALA A 78 10.48 -4.49 1.76
C ALA A 78 9.29 -4.74 2.68
N PHE A 79 9.04 -5.99 3.06
CA PHE A 79 7.84 -6.39 3.80
C PHE A 79 8.21 -7.09 5.09
N PHE A 80 7.63 -6.64 6.19
CA PHE A 80 7.91 -7.24 7.49
C PHE A 80 6.75 -6.97 8.46
N ILE A 81 6.82 -7.57 9.64
CA ILE A 81 5.91 -7.23 10.73
C ILE A 81 6.73 -7.17 12.03
N THR A 82 6.15 -6.49 13.01
CA THR A 82 6.64 -6.56 14.39
C THR A 82 5.66 -7.40 15.19
N ASP A 83 6.03 -7.76 16.41
CA ASP A 83 5.16 -8.58 17.27
C ASP A 83 3.80 -7.93 17.49
N HIS A 84 3.75 -6.60 17.49
CA HIS A 84 2.49 -5.87 17.66
C HIS A 84 1.46 -6.25 16.60
N TYR A 85 1.91 -6.55 15.38
CA TYR A 85 1.01 -6.82 14.25
C TYR A 85 0.81 -8.30 13.96
N ARG A 86 1.43 -9.17 14.73
CA ARG A 86 1.43 -10.61 14.44
C ARG A 86 0.04 -11.18 14.20
N ASP A 87 -0.92 -10.82 15.06
CA ASP A 87 -2.26 -11.42 15.03
C ASP A 87 -3.28 -10.56 14.30
N TYR A 88 -2.84 -9.53 13.60
CA TYR A 88 -3.73 -8.59 12.93
C TYR A 88 -3.46 -8.55 11.43
N PRO A 89 -4.46 -8.17 10.61
CA PRO A 89 -4.33 -8.22 9.14
C PRO A 89 -3.59 -7.01 8.59
N TRP A 90 -2.35 -6.83 9.01
CA TRP A 90 -1.50 -5.71 8.62
C TRP A 90 -0.11 -6.18 8.23
N ILE A 91 0.52 -5.43 7.33
CA ILE A 91 1.91 -5.63 6.97
C ILE A 91 2.61 -4.27 6.97
N LEU A 92 3.88 -4.26 7.33
CA LEU A 92 4.70 -3.06 7.24
C LEU A 92 5.48 -3.09 5.94
N VAL A 93 5.47 -1.95 5.24
CA VAL A 93 6.11 -1.81 3.93
C VAL A 93 7.15 -0.70 4.01
N ARG A 94 8.41 -1.04 3.72
CA ARG A 94 9.47 -0.04 3.67
C ARG A 94 9.37 0.72 2.35
N LEU A 95 9.03 2.00 2.44
CA LEU A 95 8.77 2.81 1.26
C LEU A 95 10.03 3.03 0.41
N ALA A 96 11.20 3.02 1.05
CA ALA A 96 12.45 3.20 0.33
C ALA A 96 12.89 1.96 -0.44
N VAL A 97 12.29 0.81 -0.18
CA VAL A 97 12.73 -0.47 -0.73
C VAL A 97 11.72 -1.09 -1.67
N VAL A 98 10.42 -0.88 -1.39
CA VAL A 98 9.36 -1.53 -2.17
C VAL A 98 9.41 -1.09 -3.64
N GLU A 99 9.19 -2.05 -4.54
CA GLU A 99 9.11 -1.76 -5.97
C GLU A 99 7.87 -0.92 -6.26
N LYS A 100 8.06 0.23 -6.91
CA LYS A 100 6.92 1.09 -7.27
C LYS A 100 5.92 0.38 -8.15
N SER A 101 6.40 -0.49 -9.05
CA SER A 101 5.52 -1.22 -9.96
C SER A 101 4.60 -2.19 -9.24
N ALA A 102 4.94 -2.58 -8.01
CA ALA A 102 4.11 -3.49 -7.21
C ALA A 102 2.99 -2.77 -6.46
N LEU A 103 3.11 -1.45 -6.30
CA LEU A 103 2.19 -0.70 -5.44
C LEU A 103 0.74 -0.72 -5.89
N PRO A 104 0.41 -0.54 -7.18
CA PRO A 104 -1.00 -0.57 -7.57
C PRO A 104 -1.71 -1.86 -7.17
N ASP A 105 -1.07 -3.00 -7.37
CA ASP A 105 -1.65 -4.29 -6.99
C ASP A 105 -1.79 -4.42 -5.48
N LEU A 106 -0.75 -4.02 -4.73
CA LEU A 106 -0.76 -4.10 -3.28
C LEU A 106 -1.90 -3.27 -2.68
N ILE A 107 -2.06 -2.05 -3.19
CA ILE A 107 -3.06 -1.14 -2.68
C ILE A 107 -4.47 -1.61 -3.07
N GLU A 108 -4.64 -2.10 -4.28
CA GLU A 108 -5.92 -2.64 -4.70
C GLU A 108 -6.32 -3.85 -3.86
N ARG A 109 -5.37 -4.74 -3.54
CA ARG A 109 -5.66 -5.89 -2.68
C ARG A 109 -6.12 -5.45 -1.29
N ALA A 110 -5.46 -4.44 -0.71
CA ALA A 110 -5.87 -3.90 0.58
C ALA A 110 -7.28 -3.31 0.51
N TRP A 111 -7.56 -2.57 -0.55
CA TRP A 111 -8.85 -1.97 -0.80
C TRP A 111 -9.95 -3.05 -0.92
N ARG A 112 -9.67 -4.13 -1.64
CA ARG A 112 -10.65 -5.21 -1.84
C ARG A 112 -11.02 -5.90 -0.53
N LEU A 113 -10.16 -5.87 0.47
CA LEU A 113 -10.45 -6.49 1.76
C LEU A 113 -11.55 -5.75 2.52
N VAL A 114 -11.76 -4.46 2.24
CA VAL A 114 -12.71 -3.63 2.98
C VAL A 114 -13.78 -2.97 2.12
N ALA A 115 -13.57 -2.88 0.81
CA ALA A 115 -14.53 -2.23 -0.07
C ALA A 115 -15.82 -3.04 -0.15
N SER A 116 -16.96 -2.35 -0.25
CA SER A 116 -18.23 -3.01 -0.42
C SER A 116 -18.30 -3.70 -1.77
N LYS A 117 -19.19 -4.67 -1.90
CA LYS A 117 -19.39 -5.35 -3.19
C LYS A 117 -19.78 -4.36 -4.29
N THR A 118 -20.55 -3.33 -3.94
CA THR A 118 -20.95 -2.30 -4.89
C THR A 118 -19.72 -1.54 -5.43
N LEU A 119 -18.81 -1.17 -4.55
CA LEU A 119 -17.59 -0.47 -4.96
C LEU A 119 -16.70 -1.35 -5.82
N ILE A 120 -16.57 -2.62 -5.45
CA ILE A 120 -15.75 -3.56 -6.22
C ILE A 120 -16.33 -3.72 -7.62
N LYS A 121 -17.64 -3.88 -7.71
CA LYS A 121 -18.30 -4.03 -9.00
C LYS A 121 -18.13 -2.78 -9.87
N LYS A 122 -18.26 -1.61 -9.26
CA LYS A 122 -18.06 -0.35 -9.96
C LYS A 122 -16.66 -0.28 -10.55
N HIS A 123 -15.65 -0.64 -9.74
CA HIS A 123 -14.26 -0.63 -10.18
C HIS A 123 -14.03 -1.58 -11.34
N GLU A 124 -14.58 -2.78 -11.27
CA GLU A 124 -14.44 -3.76 -12.33
C GLU A 124 -15.11 -3.32 -13.62
N ASN A 125 -16.27 -2.69 -13.51
CA ASN A 125 -16.96 -2.15 -14.68
C ASN A 125 -16.17 -1.03 -15.34
N GLU A 126 -15.57 -0.15 -14.55
CA GLU A 126 -14.76 0.94 -15.08
C GLU A 126 -13.51 0.39 -15.79
N ARG A 127 -12.93 -0.66 -15.28
CA ARG A 127 -11.77 -1.30 -15.92
C ARG A 127 -12.13 -1.92 -17.26
N ARG A 128 -13.33 -2.47 -17.39
CA ARG A 128 -13.78 -3.05 -18.65
C ARG A 128 -13.92 -2.02 -19.76
N LEU A 129 -14.21 -0.77 -19.37
CA LEU A 129 -14.41 0.30 -20.35
C LEU A 129 -13.08 0.87 -20.86
N GLU A 130 -12.00 0.53 -20.20
CA GLU A 130 -10.67 0.93 -20.63
C GLU A 130 -10.13 -0.10 -21.62
#